data_90f43d2042b95b7991f5f3a56e71c273
#
_entry.id   90f43d2042b95b7991f5f3a56e71c273
#
_cell.length_a   1.000
_cell.length_b   1.000
_cell.length_c   1.000
_cell.angle_alpha   90.00
_cell.angle_beta   90.00
_cell.angle_gamma   90.00
#
_symmetry.space_group_name_H-M   'P 1'
#
loop_
_entity.id
_entity.type
_entity.pdbx_description
1 polymer ?
#
loop_
_entity_poly.entity_id
_entity_poly.type
_entity_poly.pdbx_seq_one_letter_code
_entity_poly.pdbx_strand_id
1 'polypeptide(L)'
;MLDYNLEKRRFVIGGVAIAIVVIYMIRLFTLQIMSDDYKKNADSNAFLKRIEFPARGAIYDRNGKLLVYNQPSYDLMVVMNEESGRLDTMDFCNSLGITKEFFIKRMNDIKDRSKNPGYSRYTQQLFMGQLSDRDFSVFQEKMFRFPGFYVQKRTVREYTYPYAAHVLGDVGEVSQSDIEDDDYYQAGDYIGKLGIEKFYEKQLRGEKGVKIMLRDAHGRIQGSYQNGKFDQKPVAGKDLTLGLDVKLQALGERLLQGKIGSIVAIDPRTGDVLAMVSSPSYDPRRLVGRNRGKMHKWLSHNPWKPLLNRSIQGQYPPGSTFKTSQALTYLTEGIITPGTAFPCNHGFSYKGLHVGCHGHPSPIALVDAISTSCNGYFCWGLYYMIGNRKKYGSVQNAMTVWKDYMVSMGFGYKLGLDLPGEKRGLIPNAQFYDKAYNGSWNGLTVISISIGQGEVNLTPLQIANLGATIANRGYYYVPHVVRKVKGEPLDTLYTRRHYTKASRRAYDYVVAGMRSSALKGTCKMLGHYDFEACGKTGTAQNRGHDHSVFMGFAPMNNPKIAIAVYVENGGWGADYGVPIGGLMMEQYLKGKLSPDSERRAAEMQARRIAYGLSSR
;
A
#
# COMPACT_ATOMS: atom_id res chain seq x y z
N MET A 1 93.14 9.54 -31.74
CA MET A 1 91.96 9.53 -32.66
C MET A 1 90.88 8.66 -32.08
N LEU A 2 89.89 9.29 -31.57
CA LEU A 2 88.71 8.56 -31.09
C LEU A 2 87.76 8.32 -32.32
N ASP A 3 87.83 7.11 -32.86
CA ASP A 3 86.91 6.69 -33.91
C ASP A 3 85.51 6.63 -33.32
N TYR A 4 84.71 7.67 -33.55
CA TYR A 4 83.32 7.70 -33.19
C TYR A 4 82.56 6.85 -34.14
N ASN A 5 82.21 5.65 -33.74
CA ASN A 5 81.48 4.65 -34.54
C ASN A 5 80.04 5.12 -34.83
N LEU A 6 79.92 6.06 -35.74
CA LEU A 6 78.66 6.69 -36.18
C LEU A 6 77.66 5.65 -36.77
N GLU A 7 78.16 4.52 -37.25
CA GLU A 7 77.34 3.45 -37.78
C GLU A 7 76.45 2.77 -36.72
N LYS A 8 76.96 2.59 -35.50
CA LYS A 8 76.16 2.04 -34.40
C LYS A 8 75.07 2.99 -33.91
N ARG A 9 75.30 4.30 -33.97
CA ARG A 9 74.34 5.32 -33.57
C ARG A 9 73.13 5.40 -34.50
N ARG A 10 73.30 5.18 -35.82
CA ARG A 10 72.16 5.17 -36.76
C ARG A 10 71.19 4.04 -36.48
N PHE A 11 71.66 2.87 -36.06
CA PHE A 11 70.79 1.75 -35.66
C PHE A 11 70.05 2.01 -34.36
N VAL A 12 70.71 2.67 -33.40
CA VAL A 12 70.06 3.09 -32.16
C VAL A 12 68.99 4.15 -32.42
N ILE A 13 69.29 5.17 -33.21
CA ILE A 13 68.34 6.20 -33.61
C ILE A 13 67.17 5.59 -34.40
N GLY A 14 67.47 4.69 -35.35
CA GLY A 14 66.44 3.96 -36.09
C GLY A 14 65.55 3.09 -35.20
N GLY A 15 66.15 2.38 -34.24
CA GLY A 15 65.40 1.59 -33.26
C GLY A 15 64.48 2.44 -32.37
N VAL A 16 64.94 3.59 -31.90
CA VAL A 16 64.13 4.55 -31.13
C VAL A 16 62.98 5.11 -31.98
N ALA A 17 63.25 5.46 -33.28
CA ALA A 17 62.24 5.96 -34.16
C ALA A 17 61.15 4.90 -34.44
N ILE A 18 61.55 3.64 -34.68
CA ILE A 18 60.61 2.51 -34.85
C ILE A 18 59.81 2.28 -33.57
N ALA A 19 60.44 2.29 -32.38
CA ALA A 19 59.75 2.13 -31.12
C ALA A 19 58.70 3.22 -30.90
N ILE A 20 59.01 4.48 -31.22
CA ILE A 20 58.04 5.60 -31.14
C ILE A 20 56.87 5.36 -32.10
N VAL A 21 57.13 4.95 -33.33
CA VAL A 21 56.06 4.64 -34.32
C VAL A 21 55.19 3.49 -33.81
N VAL A 22 55.77 2.44 -33.25
CA VAL A 22 55.01 1.32 -32.66
C VAL A 22 54.15 1.78 -31.50
N ILE A 23 54.71 2.61 -30.59
CA ILE A 23 53.95 3.19 -29.47
C ILE A 23 52.79 4.04 -30.01
N TYR A 24 52.99 4.85 -31.03
CA TYR A 24 51.93 5.64 -31.66
C TYR A 24 50.87 4.74 -32.36
N MET A 25 51.29 3.68 -33.04
CA MET A 25 50.36 2.73 -33.64
C MET A 25 49.50 2.01 -32.60
N ILE A 26 50.12 1.52 -31.52
CA ILE A 26 49.41 0.92 -30.39
C ILE A 26 48.44 1.92 -29.76
N ARG A 27 48.88 3.16 -29.56
CA ARG A 27 48.05 4.22 -28.98
C ARG A 27 46.85 4.58 -29.91
N LEU A 28 47.12 4.70 -31.21
CA LEU A 28 46.04 4.91 -32.21
C LEU A 28 45.09 3.74 -32.25
N PHE A 29 45.59 2.51 -32.24
CA PHE A 29 44.77 1.31 -32.21
C PHE A 29 43.87 1.26 -30.95
N THR A 30 44.45 1.55 -29.76
CA THR A 30 43.64 1.60 -28.51
C THR A 30 42.63 2.72 -28.54
N LEU A 31 42.96 3.90 -29.08
CA LEU A 31 42.03 5.03 -29.19
C LEU A 31 40.93 4.85 -30.23
N GLN A 32 41.22 4.20 -31.36
CA GLN A 32 40.26 4.10 -32.46
C GLN A 32 39.45 2.81 -32.46
N ILE A 33 39.97 1.72 -31.91
CA ILE A 33 39.35 0.38 -32.01
C ILE A 33 38.91 -0.16 -30.62
N MET A 34 39.71 0.09 -29.57
CA MET A 34 39.39 -0.46 -28.24
C MET A 34 38.66 0.53 -27.31
N SER A 35 38.67 1.83 -27.62
CA SER A 35 37.99 2.84 -26.82
C SER A 35 36.71 3.30 -27.50
N ASP A 36 35.55 2.81 -27.01
CA ASP A 36 34.24 3.31 -27.42
C ASP A 36 33.92 4.72 -26.91
N ASP A 37 34.75 5.28 -26.04
CA ASP A 37 34.47 6.58 -25.42
C ASP A 37 34.54 7.75 -26.38
N TYR A 38 35.46 7.71 -27.34
CA TYR A 38 35.54 8.73 -28.38
C TYR A 38 34.41 8.65 -29.40
N LYS A 39 33.95 7.43 -29.70
CA LYS A 39 32.78 7.20 -30.56
C LYS A 39 31.51 7.66 -29.85
N LYS A 40 31.35 7.31 -28.58
CA LYS A 40 30.24 7.80 -27.73
C LYS A 40 30.23 9.33 -27.61
N ASN A 41 31.40 9.94 -27.46
CA ASN A 41 31.52 11.40 -27.40
C ASN A 41 31.23 12.07 -28.73
N ALA A 42 31.70 11.51 -29.85
CA ALA A 42 31.39 12.00 -31.21
C ALA A 42 29.89 11.86 -31.51
N ASP A 43 29.29 10.72 -31.17
CA ASP A 43 27.85 10.49 -31.33
C ASP A 43 27.04 11.43 -30.41
N SER A 44 27.47 11.67 -29.16
CA SER A 44 26.80 12.61 -28.25
C SER A 44 26.93 14.07 -28.67
N ASN A 45 27.97 14.44 -29.41
CA ASN A 45 28.13 15.78 -29.98
C ASN A 45 27.29 16.01 -31.24
N ALA A 46 27.13 14.96 -32.06
CA ALA A 46 26.35 15.02 -33.30
C ALA A 46 24.86 14.76 -33.07
N PHE A 47 24.50 13.97 -32.06
CA PHE A 47 23.13 13.53 -31.82
C PHE A 47 22.63 13.95 -30.43
N LEU A 48 21.47 14.61 -30.39
CA LEU A 48 20.72 14.82 -29.15
C LEU A 48 19.64 13.76 -29.03
N LYS A 49 19.78 12.85 -28.07
CA LYS A 49 18.70 11.94 -27.70
C LYS A 49 17.71 12.66 -26.78
N ARG A 50 16.52 12.96 -27.32
CA ARG A 50 15.42 13.55 -26.55
C ARG A 50 14.49 12.45 -26.09
N ILE A 51 14.38 12.28 -24.78
CA ILE A 51 13.47 11.29 -24.18
C ILE A 51 12.04 11.82 -24.29
N GLU A 52 11.14 10.99 -24.82
CA GLU A 52 9.69 11.22 -24.81
C GLU A 52 9.06 10.38 -23.71
N PHE A 53 8.42 11.05 -22.75
CA PHE A 53 7.79 10.38 -21.64
C PHE A 53 6.44 9.80 -22.04
N PRO A 54 6.17 8.51 -21.70
CA PRO A 54 4.87 7.91 -21.93
C PRO A 54 3.80 8.52 -21.02
N ALA A 55 2.55 8.45 -21.45
CA ALA A 55 1.42 8.69 -20.55
C ALA A 55 1.31 7.52 -19.58
N ARG A 56 1.25 7.80 -18.27
CA ARG A 56 1.05 6.80 -17.25
C ARG A 56 -0.39 6.27 -17.31
N GLY A 57 -0.63 4.96 -17.10
CA GLY A 57 -1.95 4.35 -17.16
C GLY A 57 -2.96 5.04 -16.22
N ALA A 58 -4.20 5.16 -16.63
CA ALA A 58 -5.29 5.71 -15.80
C ALA A 58 -5.80 4.66 -14.80
N ILE A 59 -6.43 5.12 -13.72
CA ILE A 59 -6.96 4.25 -12.67
C ILE A 59 -8.44 4.53 -12.51
N TYR A 60 -9.24 3.48 -12.59
CA TYR A 60 -10.70 3.50 -12.49
C TYR A 60 -11.18 2.71 -11.28
N ASP A 61 -12.31 3.11 -10.71
CA ASP A 61 -13.02 2.28 -9.73
C ASP A 61 -13.73 1.09 -10.42
N ARG A 62 -14.34 0.22 -9.62
CA ARG A 62 -15.07 -0.97 -10.12
C ARG A 62 -16.24 -0.64 -11.04
N ASN A 63 -16.78 0.57 -10.97
CA ASN A 63 -17.92 1.07 -11.73
C ASN A 63 -17.49 1.92 -12.95
N GLY A 64 -16.20 1.95 -13.26
CA GLY A 64 -15.64 2.73 -14.38
C GLY A 64 -15.47 4.22 -14.10
N LYS A 65 -15.58 4.67 -12.84
CA LYS A 65 -15.30 6.07 -12.49
C LYS A 65 -13.81 6.33 -12.48
N LEU A 66 -13.40 7.39 -13.13
CA LEU A 66 -12.01 7.82 -13.18
C LEU A 66 -11.55 8.31 -11.79
N LEU A 67 -10.54 7.65 -11.24
CA LEU A 67 -9.95 8.00 -9.94
C LEU A 67 -8.67 8.80 -10.08
N VAL A 68 -7.77 8.35 -10.97
CA VAL A 68 -6.46 8.99 -11.20
C VAL A 68 -6.19 9.05 -12.71
N TYR A 69 -5.76 10.22 -13.15
CA TYR A 69 -5.46 10.49 -14.55
C TYR A 69 -4.22 11.37 -14.70
N ASN A 70 -3.84 11.66 -15.93
CA ASN A 70 -2.68 12.49 -16.23
C ASN A 70 -3.13 13.85 -16.73
N GLN A 71 -2.59 14.92 -16.12
CA GLN A 71 -2.73 16.28 -16.60
C GLN A 71 -1.42 16.69 -17.28
N PRO A 72 -1.46 17.42 -18.42
CA PRO A 72 -0.27 18.00 -19.01
C PRO A 72 0.47 18.91 -18.04
N SER A 73 1.78 18.85 -18.08
CA SER A 73 2.68 19.68 -17.29
C SER A 73 3.95 19.93 -18.07
N TYR A 74 4.70 20.92 -17.69
CA TYR A 74 5.90 21.33 -18.41
C TYR A 74 7.06 21.45 -17.43
N ASP A 75 8.19 20.81 -17.78
CA ASP A 75 9.45 20.97 -17.06
C ASP A 75 10.34 21.94 -17.83
N LEU A 76 10.88 22.92 -17.11
CA LEU A 76 11.86 23.85 -17.64
C LEU A 76 13.25 23.26 -17.45
N MET A 77 13.91 22.97 -18.55
CA MET A 77 15.24 22.40 -18.62
C MET A 77 16.26 23.50 -18.96
N VAL A 78 17.50 23.33 -18.52
CA VAL A 78 18.61 24.22 -18.88
C VAL A 78 19.80 23.40 -19.40
N VAL A 79 20.43 23.88 -20.48
CA VAL A 79 21.73 23.41 -20.98
C VAL A 79 22.77 24.48 -20.65
N MET A 80 23.61 24.22 -19.68
CA MET A 80 24.53 25.21 -19.10
C MET A 80 25.53 25.77 -20.11
N ASN A 81 25.90 24.99 -21.15
CA ASN A 81 26.83 25.43 -22.20
C ASN A 81 26.18 26.37 -23.22
N GLU A 82 24.88 26.36 -23.31
CA GLU A 82 24.09 27.20 -24.23
C GLU A 82 23.56 28.46 -23.55
N GLU A 83 23.65 28.52 -22.21
CA GLU A 83 23.35 29.74 -21.44
C GLU A 83 24.44 30.77 -21.75
N SER A 84 24.09 31.72 -22.59
CA SER A 84 24.96 32.79 -23.00
C SER A 84 25.11 33.80 -21.89
N GLY A 85 26.07 33.96 -21.11
CA GLY A 85 26.20 34.92 -19.98
C GLY A 85 25.56 36.32 -20.12
N ARG A 86 24.64 36.48 -21.05
CA ARG A 86 23.80 37.65 -21.37
C ARG A 86 22.34 37.49 -20.92
N LEU A 87 22.02 36.46 -20.10
CA LEU A 87 20.67 36.23 -19.60
C LEU A 87 20.23 37.41 -18.72
N ASP A 88 19.14 38.07 -19.09
CA ASP A 88 18.45 39.00 -18.18
C ASP A 88 17.74 38.19 -17.08
N THR A 89 18.48 38.00 -15.99
CA THR A 89 18.00 37.21 -14.83
C THR A 89 16.74 37.79 -14.22
N MET A 90 16.56 39.14 -14.27
CA MET A 90 15.37 39.76 -13.68
C MET A 90 14.13 39.53 -14.55
N ASP A 91 14.23 39.70 -15.89
CA ASP A 91 13.12 39.42 -16.78
C ASP A 91 12.77 37.91 -16.76
N PHE A 92 13.77 37.03 -16.69
CA PHE A 92 13.57 35.60 -16.50
C PHE A 92 12.79 35.27 -15.20
N CYS A 93 13.25 35.85 -14.06
CA CYS A 93 12.60 35.61 -12.78
C CYS A 93 11.15 36.15 -12.76
N ASN A 94 10.92 37.31 -13.30
CA ASN A 94 9.59 37.91 -13.40
C ASN A 94 8.64 37.09 -14.29
N SER A 95 9.16 36.51 -15.38
CA SER A 95 8.38 35.67 -16.30
C SER A 95 7.92 34.37 -15.69
N LEU A 96 8.63 33.86 -14.67
CA LEU A 96 8.33 32.62 -13.95
C LEU A 96 7.75 32.84 -12.55
N GLY A 97 7.64 34.11 -12.11
CA GLY A 97 7.19 34.44 -10.76
C GLY A 97 8.11 33.90 -9.65
N ILE A 98 9.44 33.86 -9.89
CA ILE A 98 10.45 33.38 -8.95
C ILE A 98 11.37 34.52 -8.49
N THR A 99 12.00 34.34 -7.33
CA THR A 99 12.99 35.31 -6.83
C THR A 99 14.38 35.06 -7.43
N LYS A 100 15.19 36.10 -7.47
CA LYS A 100 16.59 36.02 -7.93
C LYS A 100 17.42 35.06 -7.06
N GLU A 101 17.16 35.04 -5.76
CA GLU A 101 17.81 34.14 -4.81
C GLU A 101 17.48 32.69 -5.13
N PHE A 102 16.22 32.38 -5.47
CA PHE A 102 15.81 31.05 -5.91
C PHE A 102 16.55 30.65 -7.20
N PHE A 103 16.61 31.54 -8.18
CA PHE A 103 17.33 31.30 -9.44
C PHE A 103 18.80 30.94 -9.18
N ILE A 104 19.53 31.80 -8.43
CA ILE A 104 20.94 31.58 -8.11
C ILE A 104 21.16 30.26 -7.37
N LYS A 105 20.34 30.01 -6.35
CA LYS A 105 20.39 28.76 -5.59
C LYS A 105 20.22 27.55 -6.50
N ARG A 106 19.21 27.58 -7.38
CA ARG A 106 18.89 26.46 -8.27
C ARG A 106 19.99 26.21 -9.29
N MET A 107 20.56 27.26 -9.88
CA MET A 107 21.70 27.15 -10.80
C MET A 107 22.95 26.55 -10.11
N ASN A 108 23.20 26.91 -8.85
CA ASN A 108 24.28 26.34 -8.06
C ASN A 108 24.01 24.88 -7.69
N ASP A 109 22.78 24.54 -7.27
CA ASP A 109 22.39 23.16 -6.96
C ASP A 109 22.52 22.24 -8.19
N ILE A 110 22.22 22.72 -9.40
CA ILE A 110 22.41 21.99 -10.65
C ILE A 110 23.91 21.70 -10.92
N LYS A 111 24.79 22.67 -10.64
CA LYS A 111 26.25 22.54 -10.86
C LYS A 111 26.94 21.69 -9.81
N ASP A 112 26.32 21.54 -8.66
CA ASP A 112 26.89 20.80 -7.51
C ASP A 112 26.77 19.28 -7.74
N ARG A 113 27.87 18.63 -8.04
CA ARG A 113 27.92 17.18 -8.28
C ARG A 113 27.55 16.33 -7.05
N SER A 114 27.59 16.89 -5.85
CA SER A 114 27.12 16.19 -4.65
C SER A 114 25.60 16.07 -4.63
N LYS A 115 24.90 17.03 -5.24
CA LYS A 115 23.44 17.05 -5.37
C LYS A 115 22.94 16.53 -6.72
N ASN A 116 23.77 16.62 -7.74
CA ASN A 116 23.49 16.21 -9.11
C ASN A 116 24.66 15.41 -9.68
N PRO A 117 24.84 14.13 -9.30
CA PRO A 117 25.95 13.30 -9.77
C PRO A 117 26.06 13.18 -11.29
N GLY A 118 24.92 13.24 -12.01
CA GLY A 118 24.83 13.21 -13.47
C GLY A 118 25.05 14.57 -14.17
N TYR A 119 25.51 15.60 -13.46
CA TYR A 119 25.72 16.91 -14.04
C TYR A 119 26.70 16.91 -15.20
N SER A 120 26.24 17.42 -16.33
CA SER A 120 27.08 17.77 -17.49
C SER A 120 26.66 19.14 -18.02
N ARG A 121 27.65 19.92 -18.46
CA ARG A 121 27.40 21.25 -19.06
C ARG A 121 26.66 21.16 -20.41
N TYR A 122 26.72 20.02 -21.05
CA TYR A 122 26.21 19.78 -22.40
C TYR A 122 24.87 19.05 -22.44
N THR A 123 24.39 18.57 -21.30
CA THR A 123 23.11 17.85 -21.20
C THR A 123 22.05 18.73 -20.56
N GLN A 124 20.79 18.45 -20.92
CA GLN A 124 19.64 19.11 -20.32
C GLN A 124 19.55 18.76 -18.84
N GLN A 125 19.47 19.77 -18.00
CA GLN A 125 19.31 19.65 -16.56
C GLN A 125 17.96 20.24 -16.13
N LEU A 126 17.26 19.62 -15.21
CA LEU A 126 16.00 20.13 -14.71
C LEU A 126 16.23 21.43 -13.91
N PHE A 127 15.77 22.56 -14.42
CA PHE A 127 15.78 23.84 -13.71
C PHE A 127 14.55 23.96 -12.79
N MET A 128 13.36 23.76 -13.32
CA MET A 128 12.11 23.84 -12.57
C MET A 128 11.07 22.90 -13.16
N GLY A 129 10.57 21.95 -12.36
CA GLY A 129 9.55 21.00 -12.80
C GLY A 129 8.13 21.50 -12.59
N GLN A 130 7.20 20.88 -13.32
CA GLN A 130 5.76 20.98 -13.10
C GLN A 130 5.19 22.40 -13.21
N LEU A 131 5.56 23.10 -14.28
CA LEU A 131 4.89 24.36 -14.67
C LEU A 131 3.43 24.06 -15.07
N SER A 132 2.50 24.88 -14.60
CA SER A 132 1.11 24.84 -15.07
C SER A 132 1.00 25.31 -16.51
N ASP A 133 -0.10 24.93 -17.20
CA ASP A 133 -0.37 25.45 -18.55
C ASP A 133 -0.32 26.99 -18.61
N ARG A 134 -0.79 27.66 -17.57
CA ARG A 134 -0.77 29.12 -17.47
C ARG A 134 0.64 29.67 -17.35
N ASP A 135 1.45 29.13 -16.44
CA ASP A 135 2.84 29.57 -16.23
C ASP A 135 3.67 29.31 -17.49
N PHE A 136 3.43 28.16 -18.12
CA PHE A 136 4.09 27.80 -19.38
C PHE A 136 3.72 28.76 -20.51
N SER A 137 2.43 29.07 -20.70
CA SER A 137 2.00 29.96 -21.78
C SER A 137 2.65 31.34 -21.67
N VAL A 138 2.69 31.92 -20.45
CA VAL A 138 3.34 33.21 -20.20
C VAL A 138 4.85 33.16 -20.45
N PHE A 139 5.51 32.07 -20.04
CA PHE A 139 6.93 31.88 -20.26
C PHE A 139 7.29 31.61 -21.73
N GLN A 140 6.45 30.85 -22.43
CA GLN A 140 6.67 30.47 -23.83
C GLN A 140 6.75 31.68 -24.76
N GLU A 141 5.95 32.72 -24.50
CA GLU A 141 5.97 33.96 -25.29
C GLU A 141 7.34 34.66 -25.24
N LYS A 142 8.07 34.50 -24.13
CA LYS A 142 9.37 35.13 -23.88
C LYS A 142 10.55 34.17 -24.02
N MET A 143 10.32 32.89 -24.27
CA MET A 143 11.36 31.84 -24.24
C MET A 143 12.52 32.13 -25.22
N PHE A 144 12.24 32.80 -26.36
CA PHE A 144 13.26 33.21 -27.33
C PHE A 144 14.32 34.17 -26.76
N ARG A 145 14.03 34.84 -25.64
CA ARG A 145 14.94 35.75 -24.93
C ARG A 145 15.89 35.02 -23.96
N PHE A 146 15.63 33.74 -23.70
CA PHE A 146 16.31 32.95 -22.70
C PHE A 146 17.04 31.75 -23.33
N PRO A 147 18.12 31.98 -24.11
CA PRO A 147 18.86 30.90 -24.75
C PRO A 147 19.42 29.93 -23.72
N GLY A 148 19.46 28.64 -24.05
CA GLY A 148 19.86 27.57 -23.15
C GLY A 148 18.76 27.02 -22.27
N PHE A 149 17.57 27.63 -22.25
CA PHE A 149 16.40 27.10 -21.56
C PHE A 149 15.43 26.44 -22.55
N TYR A 150 14.92 25.26 -22.19
CA TYR A 150 14.03 24.45 -23.01
C TYR A 150 12.86 23.95 -22.19
N VAL A 151 11.71 23.79 -22.82
CA VAL A 151 10.55 23.19 -22.17
C VAL A 151 10.41 21.75 -22.63
N GLN A 152 10.27 20.86 -21.66
CA GLN A 152 9.97 19.45 -21.89
C GLN A 152 8.56 19.15 -21.40
N LYS A 153 7.70 18.66 -22.29
CA LYS A 153 6.35 18.25 -21.96
C LYS A 153 6.39 16.99 -21.10
N ARG A 154 5.68 17.01 -19.99
CA ARG A 154 5.48 15.88 -19.09
C ARG A 154 4.01 15.74 -18.71
N THR A 155 3.71 14.75 -17.91
CA THR A 155 2.40 14.57 -17.29
C THR A 155 2.55 14.52 -15.77
N VAL A 156 1.63 15.15 -15.07
CA VAL A 156 1.49 15.08 -13.61
C VAL A 156 0.25 14.27 -13.28
N ARG A 157 0.32 13.49 -12.22
CA ARG A 157 -0.84 12.74 -11.71
C ARG A 157 -1.86 13.71 -11.10
N GLU A 158 -3.11 13.43 -11.39
CA GLU A 158 -4.24 14.17 -10.83
C GLU A 158 -5.25 13.18 -10.27
N TYR A 159 -5.83 13.52 -9.11
CA TYR A 159 -6.78 12.68 -8.38
C TYR A 159 -8.15 13.32 -8.40
N THR A 160 -9.15 12.61 -8.93
CA THR A 160 -10.52 13.14 -9.06
C THR A 160 -11.17 13.37 -7.69
N TYR A 161 -10.87 12.50 -6.72
CA TYR A 161 -11.53 12.50 -5.41
C TYR A 161 -10.52 12.69 -4.27
N PRO A 162 -10.95 13.32 -3.14
CA PRO A 162 -10.10 13.48 -1.94
C PRO A 162 -10.01 12.21 -1.08
N TYR A 163 -10.32 11.05 -1.63
CA TYR A 163 -10.46 9.79 -0.92
C TYR A 163 -9.47 8.74 -1.41
N ALA A 164 -9.35 7.65 -0.64
CA ALA A 164 -8.56 6.45 -0.97
C ALA A 164 -7.04 6.68 -1.04
N ALA A 165 -6.50 7.70 -0.37
CA ALA A 165 -5.08 8.05 -0.44
C ALA A 165 -4.14 6.88 -0.16
N HIS A 166 -4.43 6.04 0.85
CA HIS A 166 -3.59 4.90 1.22
C HIS A 166 -3.64 3.76 0.18
N VAL A 167 -4.72 3.67 -0.59
CA VAL A 167 -4.89 2.68 -1.65
C VAL A 167 -4.24 3.18 -2.94
N LEU A 168 -4.61 4.39 -3.38
CA LEU A 168 -4.11 4.96 -4.62
C LEU A 168 -2.60 5.22 -4.54
N GLY A 169 -2.14 5.75 -3.41
CA GLY A 169 -0.75 6.15 -3.23
C GLY A 169 -0.43 7.46 -3.92
N ASP A 170 0.85 7.69 -4.19
CA ASP A 170 1.35 8.91 -4.81
C ASP A 170 2.60 8.64 -5.66
N VAL A 171 2.88 9.59 -6.55
CA VAL A 171 4.04 9.57 -7.44
C VAL A 171 5.01 10.67 -7.01
N GLY A 172 6.28 10.34 -6.92
CA GLY A 172 7.33 11.29 -6.54
C GLY A 172 8.59 11.11 -7.37
N GLU A 173 9.51 12.05 -7.26
CA GLU A 173 10.81 11.97 -7.91
C GLU A 173 11.60 10.75 -7.41
N VAL A 174 12.34 10.13 -8.32
CA VAL A 174 13.21 8.98 -8.01
C VAL A 174 14.31 9.39 -7.01
N SER A 175 14.65 8.47 -6.13
CA SER A 175 15.82 8.57 -5.26
C SER A 175 17.03 7.89 -5.92
N GLN A 176 18.21 8.09 -5.37
CA GLN A 176 19.42 7.42 -5.85
C GLN A 176 19.27 5.89 -5.81
N SER A 177 18.65 5.35 -4.77
CA SER A 177 18.38 3.91 -4.67
C SER A 177 17.43 3.41 -5.75
N ASP A 178 16.39 4.19 -6.12
CA ASP A 178 15.46 3.79 -7.19
C ASP A 178 16.19 3.69 -8.54
N ILE A 179 17.20 4.55 -8.79
CA ILE A 179 18.02 4.55 -10.01
C ILE A 179 18.98 3.35 -10.02
N GLU A 180 19.54 2.99 -8.88
CA GLU A 180 20.44 1.83 -8.74
C GLU A 180 19.70 0.50 -8.90
N ASP A 181 18.42 0.46 -8.49
CA ASP A 181 17.58 -0.74 -8.55
C ASP A 181 16.98 -1.00 -9.95
N ASP A 182 16.81 0.01 -10.81
CA ASP A 182 16.20 -0.15 -12.15
C ASP A 182 16.77 0.88 -13.15
N ASP A 183 17.50 0.39 -14.15
CA ASP A 183 18.14 1.17 -15.22
C ASP A 183 17.16 2.01 -16.08
N TYR A 184 15.86 1.77 -15.93
CA TYR A 184 14.82 2.57 -16.58
C TYR A 184 14.84 4.02 -16.11
N TYR A 185 15.26 4.28 -14.85
CA TYR A 185 15.17 5.57 -14.21
C TYR A 185 16.44 6.40 -14.36
N GLN A 186 16.23 7.70 -14.50
CA GLN A 186 17.27 8.72 -14.49
C GLN A 186 16.89 9.82 -13.51
N ALA A 187 17.87 10.58 -13.04
CA ALA A 187 17.62 11.72 -12.16
C ALA A 187 16.57 12.67 -12.75
N GLY A 188 15.58 13.03 -11.95
CA GLY A 188 14.43 13.85 -12.36
C GLY A 188 13.25 13.07 -12.93
N ASP A 189 13.31 11.73 -13.00
CA ASP A 189 12.16 10.89 -13.32
C ASP A 189 11.20 10.77 -12.12
N TYR A 190 10.00 10.27 -12.40
CA TYR A 190 8.97 10.03 -11.40
C TYR A 190 8.65 8.55 -11.27
N ILE A 191 8.43 8.10 -10.03
CA ILE A 191 8.11 6.71 -9.67
C ILE A 191 6.98 6.69 -8.64
N GLY A 192 6.16 5.65 -8.63
CA GLY A 192 5.18 5.40 -7.58
C GLY A 192 5.86 5.16 -6.23
N LYS A 193 5.49 5.92 -5.21
CA LYS A 193 6.09 5.85 -3.87
C LYS A 193 5.27 5.03 -2.88
N LEU A 194 3.95 5.08 -2.98
CA LEU A 194 3.01 4.39 -2.09
C LEU A 194 1.86 3.77 -2.90
N GLY A 195 1.06 2.92 -2.23
CA GLY A 195 -0.17 2.37 -2.76
C GLY A 195 -0.01 1.55 -4.04
N ILE A 196 -1.06 1.55 -4.86
CA ILE A 196 -1.07 0.87 -6.17
C ILE A 196 -0.13 1.53 -7.17
N GLU A 197 0.12 2.84 -7.05
CA GLU A 197 1.11 3.54 -7.85
C GLU A 197 2.50 2.91 -7.73
N LYS A 198 2.86 2.44 -6.52
CA LYS A 198 4.13 1.73 -6.27
C LYS A 198 4.05 0.26 -6.68
N PHE A 199 2.98 -0.44 -6.32
CA PHE A 199 2.91 -1.89 -6.55
C PHE A 199 2.82 -2.24 -8.05
N TYR A 200 2.04 -1.45 -8.80
CA TYR A 200 1.84 -1.61 -10.24
C TYR A 200 2.69 -0.63 -11.08
N GLU A 201 3.83 -0.18 -10.54
CA GLU A 201 4.71 0.78 -11.22
C GLU A 201 5.05 0.36 -12.65
N LYS A 202 5.45 -0.90 -12.85
CA LYS A 202 5.86 -1.42 -14.16
C LYS A 202 4.72 -1.39 -15.20
N GLN A 203 3.49 -1.67 -14.76
CA GLN A 203 2.31 -1.61 -15.63
C GLN A 203 1.89 -0.16 -15.91
N LEU A 204 1.95 0.69 -14.89
CA LEU A 204 1.48 2.07 -14.98
C LEU A 204 2.45 3.00 -15.72
N ARG A 205 3.77 2.82 -15.58
CA ARG A 205 4.77 3.79 -16.07
C ARG A 205 4.88 3.84 -17.60
N GLY A 206 4.57 2.72 -18.30
CA GLY A 206 4.80 2.60 -19.75
C GLY A 206 6.28 2.51 -20.12
N GLU A 207 6.59 2.70 -21.40
CA GLU A 207 7.95 2.65 -21.94
C GLU A 207 8.32 3.99 -22.56
N LYS A 208 9.52 4.50 -22.23
CA LYS A 208 10.02 5.77 -22.74
C LYS A 208 10.31 5.66 -24.25
N GLY A 209 9.94 6.70 -24.98
CA GLY A 209 10.37 6.91 -26.35
C GLY A 209 11.69 7.69 -26.43
N VAL A 210 12.35 7.62 -27.56
CA VAL A 210 13.58 8.35 -27.83
C VAL A 210 13.51 8.98 -29.22
N LYS A 211 13.63 10.31 -29.29
CA LYS A 211 13.84 11.04 -30.55
C LYS A 211 15.31 11.39 -30.73
N ILE A 212 15.87 11.10 -31.89
CA ILE A 212 17.24 11.40 -32.21
C ILE A 212 17.27 12.66 -33.09
N MET A 213 17.80 13.74 -32.50
CA MET A 213 17.93 15.03 -33.20
C MET A 213 19.37 15.27 -33.60
N LEU A 214 19.58 15.79 -34.82
CA LEU A 214 20.89 16.24 -35.28
C LEU A 214 21.25 17.59 -34.66
N ARG A 215 22.51 17.73 -34.25
CA ARG A 215 23.12 19.00 -33.83
C ARG A 215 24.25 19.41 -34.77
N ASP A 216 24.36 20.72 -35.02
CA ASP A 216 25.53 21.27 -35.68
C ASP A 216 26.73 21.39 -34.71
N ALA A 217 27.89 21.81 -35.23
CA ALA A 217 29.11 22.03 -34.46
C ALA A 217 28.95 23.11 -33.36
N HIS A 218 27.89 23.91 -33.38
CA HIS A 218 27.56 24.91 -32.38
C HIS A 218 26.47 24.45 -31.43
N GLY A 219 26.08 23.16 -31.50
CA GLY A 219 25.05 22.57 -30.61
C GLY A 219 23.61 22.86 -31.04
N ARG A 220 23.35 23.55 -32.17
CA ARG A 220 22.00 23.92 -32.60
C ARG A 220 21.30 22.73 -33.25
N ILE A 221 20.03 22.51 -32.91
CA ILE A 221 19.21 21.44 -33.48
C ILE A 221 18.91 21.75 -34.94
N GLN A 222 19.32 20.86 -35.86
CA GLN A 222 19.10 20.96 -37.32
C GLN A 222 17.87 20.18 -37.82
N GLY A 223 17.30 19.29 -36.97
CA GLY A 223 16.16 18.46 -37.32
C GLY A 223 16.26 17.03 -36.78
N SER A 224 15.30 16.18 -37.14
CA SER A 224 15.34 14.77 -36.78
C SER A 224 16.38 14.00 -37.62
N TYR A 225 17.14 13.12 -36.98
CA TYR A 225 18.07 12.25 -37.67
C TYR A 225 17.34 11.33 -38.65
N GLN A 226 17.78 11.33 -39.90
CA GLN A 226 17.19 10.53 -41.02
C GLN A 226 15.64 10.58 -41.02
N ASN A 227 15.06 11.76 -40.86
CA ASN A 227 13.60 11.98 -40.82
C ASN A 227 12.87 11.13 -39.76
N GLY A 228 13.53 10.82 -38.63
CA GLY A 228 12.94 10.07 -37.52
C GLY A 228 12.91 8.55 -37.71
N LYS A 229 13.65 7.99 -38.70
CA LYS A 229 13.67 6.54 -38.96
C LYS A 229 14.11 5.70 -37.74
N PHE A 230 14.91 6.27 -36.87
CA PHE A 230 15.44 5.62 -35.68
C PHE A 230 14.75 6.08 -34.37
N ASP A 231 13.70 6.91 -34.48
CA ASP A 231 12.92 7.32 -33.36
C ASP A 231 12.12 6.14 -32.78
N GLN A 232 12.12 6.00 -31.47
CA GLN A 232 11.30 5.05 -30.72
C GLN A 232 10.12 5.81 -30.11
N LYS A 233 8.90 5.44 -30.50
CA LYS A 233 7.70 6.05 -29.93
C LYS A 233 7.48 5.57 -28.48
N PRO A 234 7.06 6.45 -27.57
CA PRO A 234 6.71 6.02 -26.21
C PRO A 234 5.48 5.11 -26.23
N VAL A 235 5.48 4.09 -25.36
CA VAL A 235 4.34 3.20 -25.17
C VAL A 235 3.64 3.59 -23.87
N ALA A 236 2.37 3.97 -23.95
CA ALA A 236 1.59 4.36 -22.79
C ALA A 236 1.46 3.22 -21.78
N GLY A 237 1.43 3.55 -20.50
CA GLY A 237 1.17 2.60 -19.43
C GLY A 237 -0.24 2.00 -19.51
N LYS A 238 -0.44 0.87 -18.83
CA LYS A 238 -1.70 0.14 -18.82
C LYS A 238 -2.66 0.72 -17.79
N ASP A 239 -3.93 0.85 -18.18
CA ASP A 239 -4.97 1.29 -17.28
C ASP A 239 -5.31 0.19 -16.26
N LEU A 240 -5.63 0.59 -15.03
CA LEU A 240 -6.07 -0.30 -13.97
C LEU A 240 -7.54 -0.06 -13.65
N THR A 241 -8.29 -1.16 -13.44
CA THR A 241 -9.63 -1.11 -12.85
C THR A 241 -9.55 -1.75 -11.47
N LEU A 242 -9.96 -1.01 -10.43
CA LEU A 242 -9.92 -1.47 -9.06
C LEU A 242 -11.20 -2.25 -8.69
N GLY A 243 -11.11 -3.10 -7.66
CA GLY A 243 -12.26 -3.65 -6.94
C GLY A 243 -12.98 -2.61 -6.08
N LEU A 244 -12.32 -1.49 -5.79
CA LEU A 244 -12.78 -0.41 -4.93
C LEU A 244 -14.01 0.30 -5.52
N ASP A 245 -15.01 0.56 -4.67
CA ASP A 245 -16.15 1.44 -4.95
C ASP A 245 -15.90 2.80 -4.28
N VAL A 246 -15.74 3.85 -5.08
CA VAL A 246 -15.41 5.19 -4.56
C VAL A 246 -16.51 5.78 -3.68
N LYS A 247 -17.78 5.43 -3.90
CA LYS A 247 -18.86 5.89 -3.03
C LYS A 247 -18.82 5.22 -1.66
N LEU A 248 -18.52 3.91 -1.64
CA LEU A 248 -18.36 3.16 -0.41
C LEU A 248 -17.14 3.64 0.37
N GLN A 249 -16.02 3.89 -0.32
CA GLN A 249 -14.81 4.46 0.27
C GLN A 249 -15.07 5.83 0.89
N ALA A 250 -15.75 6.71 0.18
CA ALA A 250 -16.10 8.05 0.66
C ALA A 250 -16.97 8.00 1.92
N LEU A 251 -17.96 7.11 1.95
CA LEU A 251 -18.78 6.90 3.15
C LEU A 251 -17.91 6.42 4.32
N GLY A 252 -17.04 5.45 4.12
CA GLY A 252 -16.16 4.94 5.17
C GLY A 252 -15.23 6.01 5.75
N GLU A 253 -14.62 6.85 4.90
CA GLU A 253 -13.78 7.97 5.35
C GLU A 253 -14.60 9.03 6.11
N ARG A 254 -15.83 9.31 5.66
CA ARG A 254 -16.78 10.18 6.37
C ARG A 254 -17.12 9.64 7.76
N LEU A 255 -17.44 8.35 7.88
CA LEU A 255 -17.81 7.70 9.14
C LEU A 255 -16.65 7.66 10.15
N LEU A 256 -15.41 7.54 9.69
CA LEU A 256 -14.21 7.56 10.54
C LEU A 256 -13.67 8.98 10.79
N GLN A 257 -14.29 10.04 10.31
CA GLN A 257 -13.84 11.40 10.57
C GLN A 257 -13.77 11.69 12.07
N GLY A 258 -12.59 12.17 12.55
CA GLY A 258 -12.34 12.45 13.97
C GLY A 258 -12.18 11.19 14.85
N LYS A 259 -11.92 10.04 14.24
CA LYS A 259 -11.65 8.76 14.89
C LYS A 259 -10.37 8.15 14.31
N ILE A 260 -9.64 7.40 15.11
CA ILE A 260 -8.51 6.61 14.65
C ILE A 260 -8.99 5.18 14.44
N GLY A 261 -8.74 4.64 13.26
CA GLY A 261 -9.21 3.29 12.98
C GLY A 261 -9.12 2.89 11.51
N SER A 262 -9.81 1.82 11.18
CA SER A 262 -9.81 1.24 9.84
C SER A 262 -11.14 0.57 9.50
N ILE A 263 -11.50 0.60 8.22
CA ILE A 263 -12.58 -0.20 7.63
C ILE A 263 -11.99 -0.95 6.44
N VAL A 264 -12.20 -2.26 6.38
CA VAL A 264 -11.87 -3.09 5.22
C VAL A 264 -13.10 -3.85 4.80
N ALA A 265 -13.53 -3.69 3.55
CA ALA A 265 -14.64 -4.41 2.95
C ALA A 265 -14.15 -5.22 1.75
N ILE A 266 -14.56 -6.49 1.66
CA ILE A 266 -14.12 -7.46 0.64
C ILE A 266 -15.36 -8.08 0.00
N ASP A 267 -15.35 -8.30 -1.31
CA ASP A 267 -16.30 -9.19 -1.98
C ASP A 267 -15.89 -10.65 -1.74
N PRO A 268 -16.63 -11.44 -0.95
CA PRO A 268 -16.22 -12.81 -0.63
C PRO A 268 -16.09 -13.72 -1.85
N ARG A 269 -16.79 -13.39 -2.93
CA ARG A 269 -16.88 -14.22 -4.15
C ARG A 269 -15.64 -14.12 -5.03
N THR A 270 -14.90 -13.01 -4.92
CA THR A 270 -13.78 -12.71 -5.82
C THR A 270 -12.49 -12.36 -5.07
N GLY A 271 -12.57 -11.86 -3.83
CA GLY A 271 -11.46 -11.28 -3.08
C GLY A 271 -11.24 -9.79 -3.37
N ASP A 272 -12.03 -9.17 -4.26
CA ASP A 272 -11.94 -7.73 -4.53
C ASP A 272 -12.07 -6.93 -3.24
N VAL A 273 -11.15 -6.03 -2.98
CA VAL A 273 -11.26 -5.04 -1.91
C VAL A 273 -12.21 -3.93 -2.37
N LEU A 274 -13.40 -3.87 -1.75
CA LEU A 274 -14.47 -2.92 -2.07
C LEU A 274 -14.25 -1.55 -1.47
N ALA A 275 -13.66 -1.51 -0.27
CA ALA A 275 -13.23 -0.31 0.43
C ALA A 275 -12.08 -0.64 1.38
N MET A 276 -11.13 0.27 1.50
CA MET A 276 -10.02 0.17 2.46
C MET A 276 -9.75 1.56 3.02
N VAL A 277 -10.28 1.81 4.21
CA VAL A 277 -10.20 3.09 4.89
C VAL A 277 -9.22 3.00 6.04
N SER A 278 -8.30 3.94 6.10
CA SER A 278 -7.40 4.16 7.24
C SER A 278 -7.59 5.58 7.73
N SER A 279 -7.84 5.77 9.01
CA SER A 279 -8.04 7.08 9.62
C SER A 279 -7.06 7.27 10.80
N PRO A 280 -6.47 8.49 10.95
CA PRO A 280 -6.61 9.67 10.10
C PRO A 280 -6.13 9.43 8.68
N SER A 281 -6.86 9.99 7.70
CA SER A 281 -6.49 9.98 6.29
C SER A 281 -5.93 11.34 5.84
N TYR A 282 -5.56 11.44 4.59
CA TYR A 282 -5.15 12.68 3.95
C TYR A 282 -5.73 12.76 2.53
N ASP A 283 -5.80 13.96 1.99
CA ASP A 283 -6.24 14.18 0.62
C ASP A 283 -5.09 13.90 -0.36
N PRO A 284 -5.18 12.88 -1.25
CA PRO A 284 -4.12 12.54 -2.19
C PRO A 284 -3.77 13.67 -3.15
N ARG A 285 -4.73 14.57 -3.46
CA ARG A 285 -4.54 15.74 -4.32
C ARG A 285 -3.50 16.72 -3.76
N ARG A 286 -3.21 16.66 -2.46
CA ARG A 286 -2.19 17.49 -1.80
C ARG A 286 -0.76 16.94 -1.94
N LEU A 287 -0.62 15.67 -2.36
CA LEU A 287 0.67 15.03 -2.62
C LEU A 287 1.06 15.05 -4.10
N VAL A 288 0.59 16.06 -4.82
CA VAL A 288 0.87 16.29 -6.23
C VAL A 288 1.68 17.58 -6.40
N GLY A 289 2.48 17.64 -7.43
CA GLY A 289 3.14 18.85 -7.84
C GLY A 289 4.24 19.32 -6.89
N ARG A 290 4.60 20.59 -6.99
CA ARG A 290 5.71 21.23 -6.23
C ARG A 290 5.52 21.19 -4.71
N ASN A 291 4.27 21.11 -4.25
CA ASN A 291 3.96 21.11 -2.81
C ASN A 291 4.10 19.74 -2.17
N ARG A 292 4.29 18.66 -2.97
CA ARG A 292 4.38 17.29 -2.48
C ARG A 292 5.38 17.12 -1.33
N GLY A 293 6.60 17.62 -1.50
CA GLY A 293 7.66 17.48 -0.50
C GLY A 293 7.31 18.14 0.84
N LYS A 294 6.75 19.35 0.80
CA LYS A 294 6.30 20.07 2.01
C LYS A 294 5.17 19.32 2.72
N MET A 295 4.18 18.87 1.94
CA MET A 295 3.03 18.14 2.48
C MET A 295 3.46 16.79 3.04
N HIS A 296 4.29 16.01 2.34
CA HIS A 296 4.82 14.74 2.84
C HIS A 296 5.59 14.93 4.15
N LYS A 297 6.44 15.96 4.25
CA LYS A 297 7.15 16.29 5.48
C LYS A 297 6.17 16.60 6.62
N TRP A 298 5.14 17.39 6.36
CA TRP A 298 4.11 17.71 7.35
C TRP A 298 3.34 16.46 7.81
N LEU A 299 2.92 15.59 6.88
CA LEU A 299 2.23 14.32 7.19
C LEU A 299 3.13 13.35 7.98
N SER A 300 4.42 13.28 7.65
CA SER A 300 5.36 12.36 8.32
C SER A 300 5.68 12.76 9.76
N HIS A 301 5.62 14.06 10.09
CA HIS A 301 5.82 14.58 11.45
C HIS A 301 4.52 14.67 12.26
N ASN A 302 3.38 14.36 11.65
CA ASN A 302 2.10 14.42 12.34
C ASN A 302 2.00 13.27 13.37
N PRO A 303 1.77 13.58 14.68
CA PRO A 303 1.73 12.58 15.75
C PRO A 303 0.63 11.52 15.54
N TRP A 304 -0.43 11.86 14.81
CA TRP A 304 -1.54 10.95 14.49
C TRP A 304 -1.23 9.96 13.37
N LYS A 305 -0.03 10.05 12.76
CA LYS A 305 0.50 9.15 11.72
C LYS A 305 -0.49 8.93 10.55
N PRO A 306 -0.91 10.00 9.84
CA PRO A 306 -1.87 9.86 8.74
C PRO A 306 -1.33 9.06 7.54
N LEU A 307 0.00 8.93 7.37
CA LEU A 307 0.61 8.09 6.33
C LEU A 307 0.52 6.59 6.64
N LEU A 308 0.22 6.20 7.88
CA LEU A 308 0.13 4.80 8.26
C LEU A 308 -1.17 4.19 7.71
N ASN A 309 -1.06 3.19 6.84
CA ASN A 309 -2.22 2.41 6.40
C ASN A 309 -2.61 1.39 7.49
N ARG A 310 -3.50 1.80 8.40
CA ARG A 310 -3.93 0.96 9.51
C ARG A 310 -4.64 -0.31 9.08
N SER A 311 -5.21 -0.32 7.88
CA SER A 311 -5.92 -1.49 7.35
C SER A 311 -5.02 -2.73 7.21
N ILE A 312 -3.74 -2.50 6.88
CA ILE A 312 -2.77 -3.57 6.58
C ILE A 312 -1.51 -3.53 7.46
N GLN A 313 -1.26 -2.39 8.11
CA GLN A 313 -0.07 -2.18 8.95
C GLN A 313 -0.40 -2.14 10.45
N GLY A 314 -1.63 -1.76 10.81
CA GLY A 314 -2.10 -1.83 12.18
C GLY A 314 -2.19 -3.29 12.62
N GLN A 315 -1.57 -3.59 13.76
CA GLN A 315 -1.60 -4.94 14.36
C GLN A 315 -2.26 -4.81 15.74
N TYR A 316 -3.46 -5.37 15.86
CA TYR A 316 -4.33 -5.16 16.99
C TYR A 316 -4.85 -6.49 17.55
N PRO A 317 -5.13 -6.58 18.84
CA PRO A 317 -5.91 -7.70 19.36
C PRO A 317 -7.29 -7.74 18.68
N PRO A 318 -7.69 -8.88 18.08
CA PRO A 318 -8.97 -8.97 17.39
C PRO A 318 -10.19 -8.98 18.33
N GLY A 319 -9.95 -9.18 19.61
CA GLY A 319 -11.01 -9.33 20.61
C GLY A 319 -11.97 -10.47 20.24
N SER A 320 -13.22 -10.33 20.66
CA SER A 320 -14.24 -11.38 20.49
C SER A 320 -14.61 -11.73 19.03
N THR A 321 -14.12 -11.02 18.02
CA THR A 321 -14.27 -11.47 16.62
C THR A 321 -13.50 -12.78 16.38
N PHE A 322 -12.41 -12.99 17.11
CA PHE A 322 -11.59 -14.19 17.08
C PHE A 322 -12.31 -15.46 17.59
N LYS A 323 -13.38 -15.32 18.40
CA LYS A 323 -14.17 -16.44 18.90
C LYS A 323 -14.80 -17.28 17.78
N THR A 324 -15.05 -16.69 16.62
CA THR A 324 -15.56 -17.43 15.45
C THR A 324 -14.54 -18.45 14.94
N SER A 325 -13.26 -18.09 14.87
CA SER A 325 -12.18 -19.03 14.49
C SER A 325 -11.97 -20.11 15.56
N GLN A 326 -12.14 -19.77 16.82
CA GLN A 326 -12.10 -20.74 17.91
C GLN A 326 -13.24 -21.76 17.82
N ALA A 327 -14.48 -21.30 17.58
CA ALA A 327 -15.63 -22.18 17.38
C ALA A 327 -15.41 -23.17 16.23
N LEU A 328 -14.91 -22.67 15.08
CA LEU A 328 -14.58 -23.52 13.94
C LEU A 328 -13.57 -24.59 14.29
N THR A 329 -12.53 -24.24 15.04
CA THR A 329 -11.48 -25.15 15.48
C THR A 329 -12.01 -26.19 16.46
N TYR A 330 -12.73 -25.76 17.51
CA TYR A 330 -13.26 -26.67 18.54
C TYR A 330 -14.27 -27.65 17.98
N LEU A 331 -15.18 -27.21 17.10
CA LEU A 331 -16.15 -28.08 16.43
C LEU A 331 -15.45 -29.12 15.53
N THR A 332 -14.48 -28.66 14.74
CA THR A 332 -13.80 -29.55 13.78
C THR A 332 -12.93 -30.58 14.51
N GLU A 333 -12.28 -30.17 15.59
CA GLU A 333 -11.49 -31.06 16.45
C GLU A 333 -12.36 -31.94 17.37
N GLY A 334 -13.69 -31.76 17.38
CA GLY A 334 -14.58 -32.52 18.26
C GLY A 334 -14.36 -32.25 19.76
N ILE A 335 -13.77 -31.09 20.10
CA ILE A 335 -13.67 -30.61 21.49
C ILE A 335 -15.04 -30.25 22.03
N ILE A 336 -15.88 -29.70 21.17
CA ILE A 336 -17.28 -29.39 21.44
C ILE A 336 -18.18 -29.98 20.35
N THR A 337 -19.43 -30.21 20.68
CA THR A 337 -20.53 -30.41 19.74
C THR A 337 -21.42 -29.16 19.72
N PRO A 338 -22.31 -29.00 18.76
CA PRO A 338 -23.25 -27.85 18.76
C PRO A 338 -24.11 -27.75 20.01
N GLY A 339 -24.42 -28.87 20.66
CA GLY A 339 -25.20 -28.93 21.90
C GLY A 339 -24.34 -28.86 23.18
N THR A 340 -23.01 -28.83 23.08
CA THR A 340 -22.16 -28.68 24.27
C THR A 340 -22.42 -27.36 24.95
N ALA A 341 -22.81 -27.40 26.22
CA ALA A 341 -23.07 -26.23 27.04
C ALA A 341 -22.06 -26.14 28.17
N PHE A 342 -21.56 -24.95 28.42
CA PHE A 342 -20.67 -24.64 29.52
C PHE A 342 -21.29 -23.66 30.51
N PRO A 343 -20.98 -23.78 31.81
CA PRO A 343 -21.42 -22.80 32.81
C PRO A 343 -20.65 -21.48 32.60
N CYS A 344 -21.34 -20.37 32.81
CA CYS A 344 -20.76 -19.03 32.81
C CYS A 344 -21.39 -18.17 33.90
N ASN A 345 -20.87 -18.21 35.10
CA ASN A 345 -21.28 -17.37 36.22
C ASN A 345 -20.45 -16.08 36.18
N HIS A 346 -20.83 -15.11 35.35
CA HIS A 346 -20.12 -13.86 35.06
C HIS A 346 -18.68 -14.04 34.57
N GLY A 347 -18.33 -15.23 34.02
CA GLY A 347 -17.02 -15.47 33.44
C GLY A 347 -16.54 -16.90 33.55
N PHE A 348 -15.27 -17.09 33.18
CA PHE A 348 -14.52 -18.31 33.41
C PHE A 348 -13.76 -18.20 34.72
N SER A 349 -13.98 -19.11 35.66
CA SER A 349 -13.26 -19.18 36.91
C SER A 349 -12.76 -20.59 37.17
N TYR A 350 -11.46 -20.77 37.22
CA TYR A 350 -10.83 -22.06 37.46
C TYR A 350 -9.41 -21.92 38.04
N LYS A 351 -9.12 -22.64 39.14
CA LYS A 351 -7.80 -22.65 39.80
C LYS A 351 -7.23 -21.25 40.08
N GLY A 352 -8.04 -20.35 40.57
CA GLY A 352 -7.63 -18.98 40.91
C GLY A 352 -7.54 -17.99 39.75
N LEU A 353 -7.72 -18.46 38.51
CA LEU A 353 -7.80 -17.57 37.35
C LEU A 353 -9.25 -17.20 37.07
N HIS A 354 -9.48 -15.89 36.83
CA HIS A 354 -10.80 -15.37 36.45
C HIS A 354 -10.70 -14.56 35.17
N VAL A 355 -11.59 -14.86 34.20
CA VAL A 355 -11.80 -14.07 32.98
C VAL A 355 -13.25 -13.62 32.96
N GLY A 356 -13.52 -12.34 33.23
CA GLY A 356 -14.86 -11.79 33.33
C GLY A 356 -15.71 -11.91 32.06
N CYS A 357 -17.03 -11.98 32.24
CA CYS A 357 -18.02 -11.97 31.16
C CYS A 357 -19.21 -11.11 31.58
N HIS A 358 -19.93 -10.58 30.61
CA HIS A 358 -21.19 -9.87 30.85
C HIS A 358 -22.36 -10.84 31.16
N GLY A 359 -23.46 -10.32 31.70
CA GLY A 359 -24.62 -11.12 32.06
C GLY A 359 -25.35 -11.74 30.86
N HIS A 360 -25.61 -13.03 30.95
CA HIS A 360 -26.43 -13.81 30.00
C HIS A 360 -26.88 -15.13 30.69
N PRO A 361 -27.87 -15.88 30.14
CA PRO A 361 -28.25 -17.17 30.68
C PRO A 361 -27.11 -18.18 30.76
N SER A 362 -27.14 -19.04 31.81
CA SER A 362 -26.15 -20.08 32.09
C SER A 362 -26.86 -21.38 32.47
N PRO A 363 -26.43 -22.57 32.01
CA PRO A 363 -25.34 -22.82 31.04
C PRO A 363 -25.68 -22.33 29.65
N ILE A 364 -24.67 -22.14 28.79
CA ILE A 364 -24.83 -21.58 27.44
C ILE A 364 -24.23 -22.53 26.39
N ALA A 365 -24.95 -22.71 25.27
CA ALA A 365 -24.51 -23.51 24.13
C ALA A 365 -23.89 -22.63 23.03
N LEU A 366 -23.26 -23.25 22.01
CA LEU A 366 -22.41 -22.57 21.02
C LEU A 366 -23.07 -21.39 20.31
N VAL A 367 -24.28 -21.59 19.75
CA VAL A 367 -24.97 -20.54 18.95
C VAL A 367 -25.24 -19.29 19.80
N ASP A 368 -25.75 -19.51 21.02
CA ASP A 368 -26.00 -18.40 21.95
C ASP A 368 -24.70 -17.83 22.53
N ALA A 369 -23.65 -18.65 22.74
CA ALA A 369 -22.34 -18.18 23.16
C ALA A 369 -21.67 -17.25 22.11
N ILE A 370 -21.86 -17.51 20.81
CA ILE A 370 -21.45 -16.61 19.72
C ILE A 370 -22.31 -15.35 19.74
N SER A 371 -23.64 -15.53 19.84
CA SER A 371 -24.64 -14.44 19.81
C SER A 371 -24.42 -13.42 20.93
N THR A 372 -24.23 -13.89 22.16
CA THR A 372 -23.99 -13.05 23.33
C THR A 372 -22.50 -12.76 23.57
N SER A 373 -21.60 -13.34 22.78
CA SER A 373 -20.14 -13.17 22.94
C SER A 373 -19.59 -13.68 24.30
N CYS A 374 -20.07 -14.83 24.79
CA CYS A 374 -19.67 -15.38 26.09
C CYS A 374 -18.15 -15.67 26.17
N ASN A 375 -17.46 -15.06 27.12
CA ASN A 375 -16.03 -15.35 27.36
C ASN A 375 -15.83 -16.73 27.99
N GLY A 376 -16.66 -17.09 28.97
CA GLY A 376 -16.58 -18.35 29.70
C GLY A 376 -16.61 -19.55 28.76
N TYR A 377 -17.53 -19.57 27.78
CA TYR A 377 -17.65 -20.64 26.81
C TYR A 377 -16.35 -20.91 26.03
N PHE A 378 -15.75 -19.83 25.49
CA PHE A 378 -14.54 -19.96 24.67
C PHE A 378 -13.30 -20.27 25.50
N CYS A 379 -13.24 -19.78 26.73
CA CYS A 379 -12.19 -20.18 27.68
C CYS A 379 -12.24 -21.69 28.00
N TRP A 380 -13.42 -22.23 28.29
CA TRP A 380 -13.57 -23.66 28.52
C TRP A 380 -13.17 -24.47 27.28
N GLY A 381 -13.59 -24.05 26.08
CA GLY A 381 -13.22 -24.72 24.83
C GLY A 381 -11.70 -24.81 24.64
N LEU A 382 -10.98 -23.69 24.83
CA LEU A 382 -9.51 -23.69 24.71
C LEU A 382 -8.85 -24.53 25.80
N TYR A 383 -9.31 -24.36 27.05
CA TYR A 383 -8.78 -25.13 28.16
C TYR A 383 -8.85 -26.65 27.90
N TYR A 384 -10.02 -27.13 27.45
CA TYR A 384 -10.20 -28.55 27.10
C TYR A 384 -9.40 -28.95 25.85
N MET A 385 -9.24 -28.08 24.86
CA MET A 385 -8.42 -28.37 23.69
C MET A 385 -6.95 -28.54 24.05
N ILE A 386 -6.36 -27.53 24.68
CA ILE A 386 -4.92 -27.52 25.01
C ILE A 386 -4.59 -28.58 26.06
N GLY A 387 -5.50 -28.84 27.00
CA GLY A 387 -5.35 -29.86 28.04
C GLY A 387 -5.59 -31.30 27.59
N ASN A 388 -6.04 -31.53 26.36
CA ASN A 388 -6.41 -32.88 25.87
C ASN A 388 -5.19 -33.70 25.49
N ARG A 389 -4.44 -34.16 26.50
CA ARG A 389 -3.26 -35.00 26.29
C ARG A 389 -3.59 -36.36 25.68
N LYS A 390 -4.81 -36.90 25.94
CA LYS A 390 -5.24 -38.16 25.33
C LYS A 390 -5.30 -38.05 23.80
N LYS A 391 -5.73 -36.92 23.26
CA LYS A 391 -5.83 -36.69 21.83
C LYS A 391 -4.52 -36.21 21.20
N TYR A 392 -3.79 -35.31 21.85
CA TYR A 392 -2.65 -34.62 21.24
C TYR A 392 -1.28 -35.09 21.80
N GLY A 393 -1.25 -35.86 22.88
CA GLY A 393 -0.03 -36.30 23.55
C GLY A 393 0.57 -35.22 24.47
N SER A 394 0.71 -34.01 23.99
CA SER A 394 1.29 -32.88 24.75
C SER A 394 0.54 -31.58 24.51
N VAL A 395 0.77 -30.58 25.38
CA VAL A 395 0.23 -29.22 25.19
C VAL A 395 0.85 -28.51 23.99
N GLN A 396 2.12 -28.82 23.69
CA GLN A 396 2.84 -28.31 22.52
C GLN A 396 2.20 -28.77 21.21
N ASN A 397 1.86 -30.05 21.12
CA ASN A 397 1.17 -30.62 19.95
C ASN A 397 -0.23 -30.02 19.80
N ALA A 398 -0.99 -29.90 20.90
CA ALA A 398 -2.31 -29.28 20.89
C ALA A 398 -2.25 -27.82 20.37
N MET A 399 -1.25 -27.06 20.82
CA MET A 399 -1.00 -25.69 20.37
C MET A 399 -0.59 -25.63 18.90
N THR A 400 0.18 -26.58 18.41
CA THR A 400 0.55 -26.69 16.99
C THR A 400 -0.67 -26.93 16.13
N VAL A 401 -1.55 -27.88 16.52
CA VAL A 401 -2.82 -28.14 15.81
C VAL A 401 -3.69 -26.88 15.81
N TRP A 402 -3.86 -26.22 16.97
CA TRP A 402 -4.60 -24.97 17.07
C TRP A 402 -4.04 -23.91 16.11
N LYS A 403 -2.73 -23.69 16.12
CA LYS A 403 -2.06 -22.73 15.23
C LYS A 403 -2.28 -23.06 13.76
N ASP A 404 -2.24 -24.32 13.37
CA ASP A 404 -2.46 -24.76 12.00
C ASP A 404 -3.86 -24.36 11.48
N TYR A 405 -4.89 -24.44 12.34
CA TYR A 405 -6.21 -23.91 12.00
C TYR A 405 -6.17 -22.39 11.79
N MET A 406 -5.52 -21.64 12.68
CA MET A 406 -5.38 -20.19 12.56
C MET A 406 -4.67 -19.79 11.27
N VAL A 407 -3.57 -20.47 10.96
CA VAL A 407 -2.81 -20.24 9.70
C VAL A 407 -3.67 -20.57 8.49
N SER A 408 -4.45 -21.66 8.50
CA SER A 408 -5.33 -22.00 7.38
C SER A 408 -6.44 -20.96 7.11
N MET A 409 -6.78 -20.14 8.11
CA MET A 409 -7.74 -19.05 8.01
C MET A 409 -7.10 -17.71 7.59
N GLY A 410 -5.81 -17.68 7.28
CA GLY A 410 -5.11 -16.48 6.83
C GLY A 410 -4.42 -15.67 7.91
N PHE A 411 -4.15 -16.24 9.10
CA PHE A 411 -3.53 -15.52 10.20
C PHE A 411 -2.05 -15.85 10.36
N GLY A 412 -1.26 -14.89 10.86
CA GLY A 412 0.15 -15.09 11.19
C GLY A 412 1.12 -15.01 10.02
N TYR A 413 0.64 -14.71 8.81
CA TYR A 413 1.45 -14.44 7.62
C TYR A 413 0.81 -13.33 6.77
N LYS A 414 1.52 -12.84 5.76
CA LYS A 414 0.99 -11.89 4.78
C LYS A 414 0.05 -12.62 3.83
N LEU A 415 -1.16 -12.12 3.64
CA LEU A 415 -2.13 -12.73 2.71
C LEU A 415 -1.68 -12.65 1.25
N GLY A 416 -0.85 -11.66 0.92
CA GLY A 416 -0.38 -11.40 -0.44
C GLY A 416 -1.18 -10.31 -1.14
N LEU A 417 -1.70 -9.34 -0.38
CA LEU A 417 -2.37 -8.17 -0.93
C LEU A 417 -1.46 -7.41 -1.91
N ASP A 418 -2.03 -6.93 -2.99
CA ASP A 418 -1.38 -6.11 -4.02
C ASP A 418 -1.14 -4.65 -3.59
N LEU A 419 -0.72 -4.46 -2.36
CA LEU A 419 -0.25 -3.19 -1.79
C LEU A 419 1.02 -3.39 -0.98
N PRO A 420 1.94 -2.42 -1.00
CA PRO A 420 3.15 -2.50 -0.19
C PRO A 420 2.87 -2.32 1.29
N GLY A 421 3.68 -2.95 2.13
CA GLY A 421 3.68 -2.70 3.57
C GLY A 421 2.76 -3.59 4.39
N GLU A 422 2.13 -4.61 3.80
CA GLU A 422 1.30 -5.59 4.53
C GLU A 422 2.08 -6.22 5.70
N LYS A 423 1.45 -6.28 6.88
CA LYS A 423 1.97 -6.94 8.08
C LYS A 423 1.30 -8.29 8.29
N ARG A 424 2.05 -9.24 8.86
CA ARG A 424 1.60 -10.62 9.05
C ARG A 424 0.69 -10.84 10.27
N GLY A 425 0.59 -9.85 11.19
CA GLY A 425 0.01 -10.10 12.49
C GLY A 425 0.90 -11.02 13.36
N LEU A 426 0.36 -11.48 14.47
CA LEU A 426 1.02 -12.42 15.38
C LEU A 426 0.03 -13.51 15.82
N ILE A 427 0.38 -14.77 15.53
CA ILE A 427 -0.24 -15.96 16.11
C ILE A 427 0.86 -16.73 16.84
N PRO A 428 0.77 -16.88 18.16
CA PRO A 428 1.79 -17.57 18.94
C PRO A 428 1.85 -19.08 18.59
N ASN A 429 3.00 -19.69 18.83
CA ASN A 429 3.21 -21.12 18.67
C ASN A 429 3.73 -21.74 19.98
N ALA A 430 3.86 -23.05 20.00
CA ALA A 430 4.37 -23.77 21.17
C ALA A 430 5.76 -23.27 21.59
N GLN A 431 6.68 -23.07 20.63
CA GLN A 431 8.03 -22.58 20.91
C GLN A 431 8.05 -21.19 21.57
N PHE A 432 7.11 -20.31 21.22
CA PHE A 432 6.96 -19.01 21.86
C PHE A 432 6.69 -19.16 23.35
N TYR A 433 5.76 -20.05 23.72
CA TYR A 433 5.42 -20.29 25.12
C TYR A 433 6.48 -21.11 25.86
N ASP A 434 7.11 -22.10 25.19
CA ASP A 434 8.22 -22.85 25.77
C ASP A 434 9.38 -21.91 26.15
N LYS A 435 9.70 -20.94 25.30
CA LYS A 435 10.72 -19.93 25.59
C LYS A 435 10.29 -18.98 26.71
N ALA A 436 9.02 -18.52 26.70
CA ALA A 436 8.51 -17.55 27.67
C ALA A 436 8.35 -18.15 29.09
N TYR A 437 8.05 -19.45 29.19
CA TYR A 437 7.71 -20.13 30.45
C TYR A 437 8.60 -21.36 30.75
N ASN A 438 9.79 -21.45 30.12
CA ASN A 438 10.73 -22.58 30.28
C ASN A 438 10.07 -23.97 30.12
N GLY A 439 9.16 -24.11 29.16
CA GLY A 439 8.40 -25.34 28.91
C GLY A 439 7.27 -25.61 29.91
N SER A 440 7.13 -24.82 30.98
CA SER A 440 6.12 -24.98 32.04
C SER A 440 4.88 -24.11 31.79
N TRP A 441 4.05 -24.51 30.84
CA TRP A 441 2.79 -23.82 30.54
C TRP A 441 1.66 -24.82 30.24
N ASN A 442 0.43 -24.34 30.31
CA ASN A 442 -0.76 -25.15 30.09
C ASN A 442 -1.91 -24.32 29.52
N GLY A 443 -3.11 -24.89 29.38
CA GLY A 443 -4.29 -24.20 28.84
C GLY A 443 -4.72 -22.95 29.63
N LEU A 444 -4.40 -22.86 30.92
CA LEU A 444 -4.69 -21.65 31.71
C LEU A 444 -3.70 -20.52 31.41
N THR A 445 -2.43 -20.87 31.18
CA THR A 445 -1.39 -19.88 30.83
C THR A 445 -1.75 -19.12 29.55
N VAL A 446 -2.34 -19.81 28.57
CA VAL A 446 -2.66 -19.25 27.24
C VAL A 446 -4.15 -18.87 27.11
N ILE A 447 -4.92 -18.82 28.21
CA ILE A 447 -6.39 -18.70 28.14
C ILE A 447 -6.88 -17.45 27.42
N SER A 448 -6.16 -16.33 27.49
CA SER A 448 -6.51 -15.06 26.89
C SER A 448 -6.62 -15.12 25.35
N ILE A 449 -5.87 -16.04 24.69
CA ILE A 449 -6.00 -16.18 23.23
C ILE A 449 -7.37 -16.71 22.80
N SER A 450 -8.10 -17.41 23.69
CA SER A 450 -9.46 -17.91 23.41
C SER A 450 -10.46 -16.81 23.08
N ILE A 451 -10.23 -15.60 23.58
CA ILE A 451 -11.09 -14.43 23.39
C ILE A 451 -10.44 -13.36 22.50
N GLY A 452 -9.34 -13.72 21.83
CA GLY A 452 -8.62 -12.82 20.93
C GLY A 452 -7.86 -11.70 21.62
N GLN A 453 -7.31 -12.00 22.79
CA GLN A 453 -6.46 -11.12 23.60
C GLN A 453 -5.08 -11.79 23.81
N GLY A 454 -4.25 -11.23 24.68
CA GLY A 454 -2.91 -11.73 24.93
C GLY A 454 -1.99 -11.47 23.75
N GLU A 455 -1.32 -12.53 23.28
CA GLU A 455 -0.30 -12.44 22.23
C GLU A 455 -0.86 -12.37 20.81
N VAL A 456 -2.17 -12.62 20.63
CA VAL A 456 -2.80 -12.59 19.28
C VAL A 456 -2.97 -11.16 18.81
N ASN A 457 -2.35 -10.87 17.66
CA ASN A 457 -2.53 -9.60 16.95
C ASN A 457 -2.84 -9.84 15.48
N LEU A 458 -3.86 -9.20 14.97
CA LEU A 458 -4.29 -9.28 13.58
C LEU A 458 -4.37 -7.89 12.95
N THR A 459 -4.24 -7.85 11.62
CA THR A 459 -4.57 -6.63 10.87
C THR A 459 -6.07 -6.57 10.60
N PRO A 460 -6.67 -5.38 10.43
CA PRO A 460 -8.06 -5.25 9.99
C PRO A 460 -8.36 -6.01 8.70
N LEU A 461 -7.41 -6.11 7.78
CA LEU A 461 -7.50 -6.93 6.57
C LEU A 461 -7.69 -8.42 6.92
N GLN A 462 -6.92 -8.94 7.85
CA GLN A 462 -7.06 -10.35 8.28
C GLN A 462 -8.41 -10.61 8.96
N ILE A 463 -8.93 -9.64 9.73
CA ILE A 463 -10.27 -9.75 10.34
C ILE A 463 -11.35 -9.74 9.24
N ALA A 464 -11.25 -8.88 8.22
CA ALA A 464 -12.16 -8.85 7.09
C ALA A 464 -12.11 -10.15 6.26
N ASN A 465 -10.90 -10.70 6.07
CA ASN A 465 -10.69 -11.97 5.39
C ASN A 465 -11.32 -13.14 6.15
N LEU A 466 -11.27 -13.14 7.49
CA LEU A 466 -12.01 -14.13 8.29
C LEU A 466 -13.53 -14.01 8.04
N GLY A 467 -14.06 -12.78 7.98
CA GLY A 467 -15.44 -12.53 7.61
C GLY A 467 -15.81 -13.11 6.23
N ALA A 468 -14.95 -12.91 5.22
CA ALA A 468 -15.11 -13.46 3.88
C ALA A 468 -15.01 -15.00 3.88
N THR A 469 -14.09 -15.56 4.66
CA THR A 469 -13.92 -17.02 4.82
C THR A 469 -15.16 -17.68 5.42
N ILE A 470 -15.76 -17.05 6.44
CA ILE A 470 -16.99 -17.54 7.07
C ILE A 470 -18.18 -17.40 6.12
N ALA A 471 -18.26 -16.28 5.41
CA ALA A 471 -19.27 -16.03 4.38
C ALA A 471 -19.27 -17.12 3.30
N ASN A 472 -18.10 -17.53 2.85
CA ASN A 472 -17.88 -18.59 1.86
C ASN A 472 -17.98 -20.03 2.42
N ARG A 473 -18.16 -20.19 3.73
CA ARG A 473 -18.21 -21.52 4.36
C ARG A 473 -16.93 -22.33 4.19
N GLY A 474 -15.75 -21.69 4.34
CA GLY A 474 -14.49 -22.39 4.51
C GLY A 474 -13.41 -22.16 3.46
N TYR A 475 -13.55 -21.15 2.61
CA TYR A 475 -12.48 -20.72 1.71
C TYR A 475 -12.46 -19.21 1.54
N TYR A 476 -11.33 -18.67 1.09
CA TYR A 476 -11.19 -17.28 0.70
C TYR A 476 -10.36 -17.17 -0.58
N TYR A 477 -10.47 -16.05 -1.24
CA TYR A 477 -9.54 -15.60 -2.26
C TYR A 477 -8.57 -14.60 -1.62
N VAL A 478 -7.34 -14.56 -2.09
CA VAL A 478 -6.40 -13.53 -1.62
C VAL A 478 -7.00 -12.16 -1.88
N PRO A 479 -7.21 -11.33 -0.84
CA PRO A 479 -7.72 -10.00 -1.03
C PRO A 479 -6.83 -9.18 -1.95
N HIS A 480 -7.41 -8.46 -2.91
CA HIS A 480 -6.67 -7.64 -3.87
C HIS A 480 -7.45 -6.39 -4.25
N VAL A 481 -6.72 -5.34 -4.54
CA VAL A 481 -7.27 -4.02 -4.88
C VAL A 481 -7.51 -3.90 -6.38
N VAL A 482 -6.59 -4.40 -7.21
CA VAL A 482 -6.71 -4.33 -8.66
C VAL A 482 -7.45 -5.53 -9.19
N ARG A 483 -8.62 -5.27 -9.76
CA ARG A 483 -9.49 -6.27 -10.37
C ARG A 483 -9.08 -6.61 -11.81
N LYS A 484 -8.51 -5.62 -12.54
CA LYS A 484 -8.14 -5.79 -13.94
C LYS A 484 -7.01 -4.84 -14.32
N VAL A 485 -6.01 -5.39 -15.00
CA VAL A 485 -5.00 -4.66 -15.76
C VAL A 485 -5.37 -4.73 -17.23
N LYS A 486 -5.41 -3.60 -17.94
CA LYS A 486 -5.79 -3.56 -19.36
C LYS A 486 -4.80 -4.37 -20.21
N GLY A 487 -5.33 -5.38 -20.89
CA GLY A 487 -4.52 -6.24 -21.76
C GLY A 487 -3.74 -7.35 -21.05
N GLU A 488 -3.93 -7.54 -19.74
CA GLU A 488 -3.33 -8.63 -18.97
C GLU A 488 -4.39 -9.45 -18.23
N PRO A 489 -4.21 -10.76 -18.09
CA PRO A 489 -5.02 -11.57 -17.18
C PRO A 489 -4.69 -11.20 -15.73
N LEU A 490 -5.66 -11.38 -14.83
CA LEU A 490 -5.39 -11.28 -13.40
C LEU A 490 -4.49 -12.44 -12.95
N ASP A 491 -3.54 -12.16 -12.05
CA ASP A 491 -2.65 -13.18 -11.51
C ASP A 491 -3.46 -14.32 -10.86
N THR A 492 -3.01 -15.54 -11.10
CA THR A 492 -3.63 -16.77 -10.56
C THR A 492 -3.64 -16.80 -9.03
N LEU A 493 -2.74 -16.07 -8.38
CA LEU A 493 -2.73 -15.87 -6.92
C LEU A 493 -4.09 -15.35 -6.43
N TYR A 494 -4.70 -14.41 -7.17
CA TYR A 494 -5.95 -13.76 -6.77
C TYR A 494 -7.22 -14.53 -7.18
N THR A 495 -7.10 -15.48 -8.09
CA THR A 495 -8.23 -16.28 -8.60
C THR A 495 -8.34 -17.65 -7.94
N ARG A 496 -7.30 -18.09 -7.21
CA ARG A 496 -7.25 -19.39 -6.53
C ARG A 496 -8.00 -19.35 -5.19
N ARG A 497 -8.79 -20.36 -4.91
CA ARG A 497 -9.41 -20.57 -3.60
C ARG A 497 -8.41 -21.15 -2.60
N HIS A 498 -8.35 -20.53 -1.44
CA HIS A 498 -7.60 -21.03 -0.28
C HIS A 498 -8.57 -21.66 0.71
N TYR A 499 -8.52 -22.97 0.84
CA TYR A 499 -9.40 -23.74 1.74
C TYR A 499 -8.80 -23.79 3.15
N THR A 500 -9.68 -23.65 4.14
CA THR A 500 -9.31 -23.79 5.55
C THR A 500 -9.35 -25.27 5.98
N LYS A 501 -8.72 -25.57 7.13
CA LYS A 501 -8.80 -26.90 7.74
C LYS A 501 -10.16 -27.19 8.42
N ALA A 502 -10.95 -26.14 8.70
CA ALA A 502 -12.20 -26.30 9.41
C ALA A 502 -13.28 -26.93 8.52
N SER A 503 -14.09 -27.82 9.09
CA SER A 503 -15.14 -28.55 8.39
C SER A 503 -16.26 -27.60 7.95
N ARG A 504 -16.84 -27.85 6.77
CA ARG A 504 -17.96 -27.04 6.25
C ARG A 504 -19.13 -26.97 7.25
N ARG A 505 -19.46 -28.08 7.90
CA ARG A 505 -20.54 -28.15 8.90
C ARG A 505 -20.29 -27.21 10.09
N ALA A 506 -19.04 -27.01 10.49
CA ALA A 506 -18.69 -26.08 11.57
C ALA A 506 -19.02 -24.63 11.19
N TYR A 507 -18.83 -24.26 9.91
CA TYR A 507 -19.19 -22.92 9.43
C TYR A 507 -20.70 -22.64 9.52
N ASP A 508 -21.57 -23.62 9.26
CA ASP A 508 -23.01 -23.43 9.34
C ASP A 508 -23.46 -23.05 10.75
N TYR A 509 -22.88 -23.69 11.78
CA TYR A 509 -23.16 -23.30 13.18
C TYR A 509 -22.60 -21.94 13.55
N VAL A 510 -21.41 -21.60 13.08
CA VAL A 510 -20.83 -20.27 13.34
C VAL A 510 -21.66 -19.18 12.65
N VAL A 511 -22.09 -19.40 11.43
CA VAL A 511 -22.99 -18.47 10.72
C VAL A 511 -24.34 -18.34 11.43
N ALA A 512 -24.92 -19.43 11.91
CA ALA A 512 -26.15 -19.37 12.73
C ALA A 512 -25.95 -18.51 13.99
N GLY A 513 -24.80 -18.65 14.67
CA GLY A 513 -24.43 -17.81 15.82
C GLY A 513 -24.26 -16.34 15.47
N MET A 514 -23.60 -16.04 14.35
CA MET A 514 -23.44 -14.66 13.86
C MET A 514 -24.76 -14.04 13.39
N ARG A 515 -25.67 -14.83 12.81
CA ARG A 515 -27.03 -14.38 12.48
C ARG A 515 -27.85 -14.12 13.74
N SER A 516 -27.80 -15.03 14.72
CA SER A 516 -28.41 -14.84 16.04
C SER A 516 -27.90 -13.57 16.73
N SER A 517 -26.58 -13.28 16.62
CA SER A 517 -26.00 -12.04 17.13
C SER A 517 -26.63 -10.79 16.50
N ALA A 518 -26.91 -10.83 15.20
CA ALA A 518 -27.55 -9.73 14.47
C ALA A 518 -29.05 -9.59 14.81
N LEU A 519 -29.74 -10.66 15.19
CA LEU A 519 -31.17 -10.62 15.49
C LEU A 519 -31.46 -10.27 16.96
N LYS A 520 -30.75 -10.89 17.89
CA LYS A 520 -31.04 -10.78 19.34
C LYS A 520 -29.81 -10.58 20.23
N GLY A 521 -28.60 -10.63 19.67
CA GLY A 521 -27.35 -10.57 20.42
C GLY A 521 -26.66 -9.21 20.38
N THR A 522 -25.33 -9.24 20.44
CA THR A 522 -24.48 -8.03 20.55
C THR A 522 -24.48 -7.15 19.29
N CYS A 523 -24.94 -7.66 18.15
CA CYS A 523 -25.09 -6.94 16.88
C CYS A 523 -26.55 -6.61 16.55
N LYS A 524 -27.49 -6.58 17.52
CA LYS A 524 -28.94 -6.45 17.30
C LYS A 524 -29.37 -5.28 16.41
N MET A 525 -28.57 -4.22 16.33
CA MET A 525 -28.79 -3.10 15.43
C MET A 525 -28.83 -3.53 13.93
N LEU A 526 -28.15 -4.61 13.56
CA LEU A 526 -28.17 -5.12 12.19
C LEU A 526 -29.50 -5.79 11.82
N GLY A 527 -30.31 -6.18 12.79
CA GLY A 527 -31.61 -6.80 12.59
C GLY A 527 -32.68 -5.84 12.00
N HIS A 528 -32.44 -4.52 12.06
CA HIS A 528 -33.32 -3.51 11.46
C HIS A 528 -33.19 -3.37 9.94
N TYR A 529 -32.10 -3.91 9.36
CA TYR A 529 -31.90 -3.88 7.93
C TYR A 529 -32.66 -5.03 7.26
N ASP A 530 -33.16 -4.80 6.05
CA ASP A 530 -33.88 -5.79 5.25
C ASP A 530 -32.98 -6.84 4.55
N PHE A 531 -31.68 -6.71 4.68
CA PHE A 531 -30.72 -7.71 4.25
C PHE A 531 -30.28 -8.58 5.43
N GLU A 532 -30.15 -9.88 5.21
CA GLU A 532 -29.78 -10.84 6.24
C GLU A 532 -28.31 -10.70 6.65
N ALA A 533 -28.00 -9.73 7.49
CA ALA A 533 -26.63 -9.54 7.99
C ALA A 533 -26.28 -10.61 9.04
N CYS A 534 -25.02 -11.05 9.00
CA CYS A 534 -24.36 -11.85 10.02
C CYS A 534 -23.21 -11.03 10.62
N GLY A 535 -23.11 -10.98 11.93
CA GLY A 535 -22.12 -10.12 12.58
C GLY A 535 -21.58 -10.66 13.90
N LYS A 536 -20.39 -10.23 14.24
CA LYS A 536 -19.73 -10.48 15.52
C LYS A 536 -19.05 -9.21 16.01
N THR A 537 -19.41 -8.76 17.21
CA THR A 537 -18.71 -7.69 17.90
C THR A 537 -17.38 -8.18 18.47
N GLY A 538 -16.42 -7.29 18.54
CA GLY A 538 -15.22 -7.41 19.33
C GLY A 538 -15.06 -6.20 20.23
N THR A 539 -14.49 -6.41 21.40
CA THR A 539 -13.98 -5.36 22.28
C THR A 539 -12.58 -5.78 22.63
N ALA A 540 -11.60 -4.98 22.21
CA ALA A 540 -10.21 -5.27 22.49
C ALA A 540 -9.74 -4.37 23.64
N GLN A 541 -9.33 -5.00 24.74
CA GLN A 541 -8.85 -4.29 25.93
C GLN A 541 -7.59 -3.49 25.63
N ASN A 542 -7.50 -2.29 26.17
CA ASN A 542 -6.39 -1.38 26.02
C ASN A 542 -6.10 -0.65 27.34
N ARG A 543 -4.90 -0.06 27.46
CA ARG A 543 -4.59 0.87 28.56
C ARG A 543 -5.38 2.17 28.33
N GLY A 544 -6.55 2.30 28.92
CA GLY A 544 -7.49 3.41 28.73
C GLY A 544 -8.85 2.90 28.27
N HIS A 545 -9.38 3.44 27.17
CA HIS A 545 -10.64 2.97 26.60
C HIS A 545 -10.41 1.81 25.64
N ASP A 546 -11.27 0.81 25.71
CA ASP A 546 -11.23 -0.36 24.83
C ASP A 546 -11.43 0.03 23.36
N HIS A 547 -10.96 -0.81 22.46
CA HIS A 547 -11.17 -0.62 21.02
C HIS A 547 -12.49 -1.26 20.59
N SER A 548 -13.27 -0.53 19.79
CA SER A 548 -14.51 -1.01 19.19
C SER A 548 -14.21 -1.78 17.90
N VAL A 549 -14.60 -3.06 17.86
CA VAL A 549 -14.33 -3.95 16.72
C VAL A 549 -15.63 -4.59 16.24
N PHE A 550 -15.75 -4.72 14.93
CA PHE A 550 -16.86 -5.45 14.30
C PHE A 550 -16.33 -6.21 13.10
N MET A 551 -16.85 -7.43 12.92
CA MET A 551 -16.68 -8.24 11.73
C MET A 551 -18.03 -8.80 11.32
N GLY A 552 -18.36 -8.71 10.04
CA GLY A 552 -19.63 -9.25 9.55
C GLY A 552 -19.67 -9.40 8.04
N PHE A 553 -20.74 -9.95 7.54
CA PHE A 553 -21.00 -10.09 6.11
C PHE A 553 -22.51 -10.07 5.83
N ALA A 554 -22.86 -9.77 4.60
CA ALA A 554 -24.25 -9.76 4.12
C ALA A 554 -24.34 -10.00 2.60
N PRO A 555 -25.49 -10.55 2.10
CA PRO A 555 -26.49 -11.31 2.84
C PRO A 555 -25.95 -12.63 3.42
N MET A 556 -26.68 -13.26 4.36
CA MET A 556 -26.31 -14.56 4.95
C MET A 556 -26.13 -15.64 3.89
N ASN A 557 -27.07 -15.68 2.94
CA ASN A 557 -27.01 -16.52 1.76
C ASN A 557 -26.56 -15.68 0.55
N ASN A 558 -25.69 -16.23 -0.30
CA ASN A 558 -25.07 -15.52 -1.41
C ASN A 558 -24.40 -14.17 -1.00
N PRO A 559 -23.42 -14.19 -0.10
CA PRO A 559 -22.81 -13.00 0.47
C PRO A 559 -22.11 -12.16 -0.61
N LYS A 560 -22.32 -10.84 -0.53
CA LYS A 560 -21.77 -9.87 -1.49
C LYS A 560 -20.69 -8.96 -0.87
N ILE A 561 -20.73 -8.82 0.46
CA ILE A 561 -19.79 -7.99 1.21
C ILE A 561 -19.43 -8.66 2.54
N ALA A 562 -18.15 -8.76 2.84
CA ALA A 562 -17.61 -9.04 4.16
C ALA A 562 -16.82 -7.81 4.63
N ILE A 563 -16.96 -7.44 5.89
CA ILE A 563 -16.39 -6.18 6.40
C ILE A 563 -15.81 -6.37 7.80
N ALA A 564 -14.70 -5.69 8.04
CA ALA A 564 -14.17 -5.44 9.37
C ALA A 564 -14.10 -3.94 9.63
N VAL A 565 -14.49 -3.54 10.83
CA VAL A 565 -14.39 -2.17 11.34
C VAL A 565 -13.59 -2.22 12.63
N TYR A 566 -12.57 -1.39 12.72
CA TYR A 566 -11.74 -1.25 13.91
C TYR A 566 -11.64 0.23 14.28
N VAL A 567 -12.06 0.61 15.50
CA VAL A 567 -11.99 2.00 15.99
C VAL A 567 -11.25 2.00 17.33
N GLU A 568 -10.07 2.64 17.32
CA GLU A 568 -9.26 2.76 18.54
C GLU A 568 -10.01 3.60 19.60
N ASN A 569 -9.99 3.15 20.86
CA ASN A 569 -10.64 3.79 22.01
C ASN A 569 -12.15 4.04 21.84
N GLY A 570 -12.80 3.26 20.97
CA GLY A 570 -14.21 3.38 20.64
C GLY A 570 -15.16 2.67 21.61
N GLY A 571 -14.65 2.07 22.71
CA GLY A 571 -15.47 1.34 23.68
C GLY A 571 -15.99 0.01 23.15
N TRP A 572 -17.27 -0.26 23.33
CA TRP A 572 -17.87 -1.52 22.90
C TRP A 572 -18.00 -1.62 21.38
N GLY A 573 -17.91 -2.85 20.85
CA GLY A 573 -18.12 -3.10 19.41
C GLY A 573 -19.46 -2.59 18.88
N ALA A 574 -20.48 -2.53 19.73
CA ALA A 574 -21.80 -2.00 19.43
C ALA A 574 -21.84 -0.46 19.27
N ASP A 575 -20.87 0.29 19.82
CA ASP A 575 -20.92 1.76 19.83
C ASP A 575 -20.50 2.39 18.51
N TYR A 576 -19.47 1.84 17.86
CA TYR A 576 -18.94 2.31 16.58
C TYR A 576 -18.89 1.21 15.53
N GLY A 577 -18.36 0.03 15.86
CA GLY A 577 -18.12 -1.03 14.90
C GLY A 577 -19.38 -1.49 14.18
N VAL A 578 -20.42 -1.86 14.91
CA VAL A 578 -21.69 -2.36 14.36
C VAL A 578 -22.44 -1.29 13.56
N PRO A 579 -22.66 -0.05 14.06
CA PRO A 579 -23.32 1.00 13.28
C PRO A 579 -22.58 1.32 11.98
N ILE A 580 -21.26 1.47 12.03
CA ILE A 580 -20.44 1.73 10.83
C ILE A 580 -20.55 0.57 9.84
N GLY A 581 -20.42 -0.67 10.33
CA GLY A 581 -20.53 -1.87 9.49
C GLY A 581 -21.89 -1.99 8.80
N GLY A 582 -22.99 -1.71 9.52
CA GLY A 582 -24.35 -1.73 8.98
C GLY A 582 -24.57 -0.70 7.87
N LEU A 583 -24.12 0.55 8.10
CA LEU A 583 -24.20 1.64 7.12
C LEU A 583 -23.39 1.32 5.85
N MET A 584 -22.20 0.76 5.98
CA MET A 584 -21.36 0.35 4.87
C MET A 584 -22.00 -0.79 4.06
N MET A 585 -22.58 -1.79 4.75
CA MET A 585 -23.29 -2.89 4.08
C MET A 585 -24.51 -2.36 3.31
N GLU A 586 -25.32 -1.48 3.91
CA GLU A 586 -26.49 -0.88 3.24
C GLU A 586 -26.08 -0.10 2.00
N GLN A 587 -25.08 0.77 2.13
CA GLN A 587 -24.57 1.56 1.00
C GLN A 587 -24.15 0.65 -0.17
N TYR A 588 -23.45 -0.44 0.11
CA TYR A 588 -22.99 -1.34 -0.94
C TYR A 588 -24.12 -2.17 -1.56
N LEU A 589 -25.01 -2.72 -0.74
CA LEU A 589 -26.08 -3.61 -1.19
C LEU A 589 -27.21 -2.89 -1.91
N LYS A 590 -27.52 -1.64 -1.49
CA LYS A 590 -28.62 -0.83 -2.03
C LYS A 590 -28.16 0.31 -2.94
N GLY A 591 -26.85 0.59 -3.01
CA GLY A 591 -26.28 1.70 -3.79
C GLY A 591 -26.44 3.09 -3.14
N LYS A 592 -27.27 3.20 -2.10
CA LYS A 592 -27.51 4.43 -1.32
C LYS A 592 -27.98 4.10 0.09
N LEU A 593 -27.80 5.01 1.02
CA LEU A 593 -28.39 4.94 2.35
C LEU A 593 -29.87 5.34 2.32
N SER A 594 -30.67 4.74 3.20
CA SER A 594 -32.03 5.21 3.51
C SER A 594 -31.96 6.55 4.26
N PRO A 595 -33.05 7.34 4.29
CA PRO A 595 -33.05 8.63 5.01
C PRO A 595 -32.70 8.50 6.51
N ASP A 596 -33.16 7.43 7.16
CA ASP A 596 -32.82 7.13 8.57
C ASP A 596 -31.35 6.77 8.72
N SER A 597 -30.80 5.97 7.80
CA SER A 597 -29.38 5.61 7.78
C SER A 597 -28.49 6.81 7.48
N GLU A 598 -28.93 7.74 6.62
CA GLU A 598 -28.18 8.99 6.36
C GLU A 598 -28.11 9.87 7.61
N ARG A 599 -29.20 9.97 8.37
CA ARG A 599 -29.19 10.66 9.67
C ARG A 599 -28.20 10.01 10.64
N ARG A 600 -28.26 8.67 10.78
CA ARG A 600 -27.30 7.90 11.61
C ARG A 600 -25.86 8.07 11.15
N ALA A 601 -25.62 8.15 9.84
CA ALA A 601 -24.30 8.41 9.28
C ALA A 601 -23.79 9.82 9.65
N ALA A 602 -24.67 10.83 9.60
CA ALA A 602 -24.34 12.19 10.04
C ALA A 602 -24.03 12.28 11.55
N GLU A 603 -24.82 11.59 12.38
CA GLU A 603 -24.56 11.47 13.81
C GLU A 603 -23.22 10.77 14.08
N MET A 604 -22.93 9.67 13.38
CA MET A 604 -21.66 8.96 13.51
C MET A 604 -20.48 9.83 13.07
N GLN A 605 -20.63 10.60 11.99
CA GLN A 605 -19.62 11.56 11.52
C GLN A 605 -19.33 12.62 12.59
N ALA A 606 -20.36 13.13 13.29
CA ALA A 606 -20.22 14.15 14.30
C ALA A 606 -19.53 13.66 15.60
N ARG A 607 -19.63 12.37 15.91
CA ARG A 607 -18.99 11.79 17.12
C ARG A 607 -17.47 11.94 17.03
N ARG A 608 -16.86 12.40 18.13
CA ARG A 608 -15.41 12.53 18.30
C ARG A 608 -14.93 11.64 19.43
N ILE A 609 -13.75 11.08 19.30
CA ILE A 609 -13.07 10.34 20.38
C ILE A 609 -11.87 11.18 20.82
N ALA A 610 -11.77 11.43 22.13
CA ALA A 610 -10.61 12.11 22.70
C ALA A 610 -9.45 11.10 22.82
N TYR A 611 -8.35 11.39 22.15
CA TYR A 611 -7.12 10.60 22.21
C TYR A 611 -6.08 11.40 23.01
N GLY A 612 -5.70 10.93 24.19
CA GLY A 612 -4.63 11.56 24.98
C GLY A 612 -3.28 11.46 24.24
N LEU A 613 -2.57 12.56 24.09
CA LEU A 613 -1.21 12.57 23.52
C LEU A 613 -0.16 11.90 24.43
N SER A 614 -0.48 11.67 25.70
CA SER A 614 0.45 11.17 26.73
C SER A 614 0.64 9.64 26.76
N SER A 615 -0.02 8.88 25.88
CA SER A 615 0.02 7.40 25.89
C SER A 615 0.68 6.77 24.64
N ARG A 616 1.48 7.54 23.90
CA ARG A 616 2.14 7.03 22.69
C ARG A 616 3.65 7.20 22.70
#